data_1b1bd6b250b97d00e8cceec29fc03b0b
#
_entry.id   1b1bd6b250b97d00e8cceec29fc03b0b
#
_cell.length_a   1.000
_cell.length_b   1.000
_cell.length_c   1.000
_cell.angle_alpha   90.00
_cell.angle_beta   90.00
_cell.angle_gamma   90.00
#
_symmetry.space_group_name_H-M   'P 1'
#
loop_
_entity.id
_entity.type
_entity.pdbx_description
1 polymer ?
#
loop_
_entity_poly.entity_id
_entity_poly.type
_entity_poly.pdbx_seq_one_letter_code
_entity_poly.pdbx_strand_id
1 'polypeptide(L)'
;MTIGLFALQTAVYSALSGDSNLTSTLSCGVYDDTPEESAFPYIVIGEDTTTDYSTKDVDGGATTMTVHVWSQYKGSKETKNIIDRVHTLLHDSALSQSGFNLVNMRYEFSDIIRDPDGVTRHGIIRFRAITLGTS
;
A
#
# COMPACT_ATOMS: atom_id res chain seq x y z
N MET A 1 10.71 -0.53 22.53
CA MET A 1 10.88 0.15 21.22
C MET A 1 10.35 -0.76 20.13
N THR A 2 9.72 -0.19 19.13
CA THR A 2 9.11 -0.93 18.03
C THR A 2 9.83 -0.62 16.72
N ILE A 3 9.74 -1.52 15.74
CA ILE A 3 10.23 -1.24 14.38
C ILE A 3 9.17 -0.57 13.52
N GLY A 4 7.96 -0.36 14.05
CA GLY A 4 6.93 0.44 13.42
C GLY A 4 6.06 -0.25 12.40
N LEU A 5 5.96 -1.58 12.42
CA LEU A 5 5.20 -2.33 11.40
C LEU A 5 3.73 -1.95 11.38
N PHE A 6 3.06 -1.99 12.51
CA PHE A 6 1.64 -1.68 12.58
C PHE A 6 1.39 -0.19 12.35
N ALA A 7 2.28 0.66 12.86
CA ALA A 7 2.17 2.10 12.64
C ALA A 7 2.32 2.44 11.14
N LEU A 8 3.22 1.76 10.43
CA LEU A 8 3.37 1.93 8.99
C LEU A 8 2.08 1.54 8.26
N GLN A 9 1.51 0.40 8.58
CA GLN A 9 0.25 -0.05 7.97
C GLN A 9 -0.87 0.95 8.23
N THR A 10 -0.98 1.45 9.45
CA THR A 10 -1.99 2.45 9.80
C THR A 10 -1.82 3.73 9.00
N ALA A 11 -0.57 4.21 8.85
CA ALA A 11 -0.29 5.41 8.08
C ALA A 11 -0.64 5.23 6.59
N VAL A 12 -0.30 4.08 6.03
CA VAL A 12 -0.61 3.77 4.63
C VAL A 12 -2.12 3.68 4.43
N TYR A 13 -2.82 2.97 5.30
CA TYR A 13 -4.27 2.85 5.23
C TYR A 13 -4.93 4.24 5.29
N SER A 14 -4.49 5.09 6.22
CA SER A 14 -5.03 6.44 6.34
C SER A 14 -4.78 7.28 5.10
N ALA A 15 -3.57 7.19 4.53
CA ALA A 15 -3.24 7.93 3.31
C ALA A 15 -4.11 7.51 2.13
N LEU A 16 -4.35 6.22 1.97
CA LEU A 16 -5.15 5.71 0.87
C LEU A 16 -6.64 5.93 1.08
N SER A 17 -7.16 5.60 2.27
CA SER A 17 -8.59 5.73 2.54
C SER A 17 -9.05 7.17 2.66
N GLY A 18 -8.15 8.07 3.00
CA GLY A 18 -8.46 9.50 3.12
C GLY A 18 -8.35 10.28 1.82
N ASP A 19 -7.92 9.64 0.74
CA ASP A 19 -7.76 10.34 -0.54
C ASP A 19 -9.05 10.32 -1.34
N SER A 20 -9.61 11.50 -1.62
CA SER A 20 -10.88 11.60 -2.34
C SER A 20 -10.79 11.22 -3.81
N ASN A 21 -9.62 11.40 -4.44
CA ASN A 21 -9.44 10.95 -5.83
C ASN A 21 -9.52 9.43 -5.92
N LEU A 22 -8.97 8.73 -4.93
CA LEU A 22 -8.99 7.27 -4.92
C LEU A 22 -10.38 6.75 -4.53
N THR A 23 -10.98 7.26 -3.46
CA THR A 23 -12.21 6.70 -2.89
C THR A 23 -13.47 7.20 -3.56
N SER A 24 -13.48 8.43 -4.11
CA SER A 24 -14.66 9.01 -4.75
C SER A 24 -14.55 9.01 -6.26
N THR A 25 -13.50 9.61 -6.83
CA THR A 25 -13.35 9.71 -8.28
C THR A 25 -13.16 8.35 -8.93
N LEU A 26 -12.31 7.50 -8.34
CA LEU A 26 -12.08 6.15 -8.84
C LEU A 26 -12.99 5.12 -8.19
N SER A 27 -13.78 5.53 -7.21
CA SER A 27 -14.72 4.66 -6.46
C SER A 27 -14.06 3.41 -5.92
N CYS A 28 -12.83 3.54 -5.44
CA CYS A 28 -12.01 2.42 -5.00
C CYS A 28 -12.10 2.25 -3.49
N GLY A 29 -12.54 1.08 -3.04
CA GLY A 29 -12.52 0.74 -1.63
C GLY A 29 -11.11 0.42 -1.17
N VAL A 30 -10.81 0.64 0.12
CA VAL A 30 -9.50 0.39 0.71
C VAL A 30 -9.68 -0.50 1.93
N TYR A 31 -9.01 -1.66 1.94
CA TYR A 31 -9.18 -2.66 3.00
C TYR A 31 -7.84 -3.24 3.43
N ASP A 32 -7.76 -3.60 4.70
CA ASP A 32 -6.68 -4.45 5.22
C ASP A 32 -7.03 -5.91 4.95
N ASP A 33 -8.27 -6.27 5.17
CA ASP A 33 -8.81 -7.60 4.86
C ASP A 33 -10.12 -7.41 4.11
N THR A 34 -10.25 -8.03 2.94
CA THR A 34 -11.39 -7.81 2.07
C THR A 34 -12.66 -8.38 2.69
N PRO A 35 -13.70 -7.55 2.91
CA PRO A 35 -15.00 -8.08 3.33
C PRO A 35 -15.59 -8.98 2.26
N GLU A 36 -16.39 -9.93 2.71
CA GLU A 36 -17.18 -10.76 1.79
C GLU A 36 -18.06 -9.86 0.92
N GLU A 37 -18.15 -10.16 -0.36
CA GLU A 37 -19.00 -9.42 -1.32
C GLU A 37 -18.60 -7.94 -1.52
N SER A 38 -17.30 -7.66 -1.47
CA SER A 38 -16.82 -6.30 -1.74
C SER A 38 -17.09 -5.90 -3.19
N ALA A 39 -17.49 -4.63 -3.36
CA ALA A 39 -17.70 -4.06 -4.69
C ALA A 39 -16.35 -3.72 -5.34
N PHE A 40 -16.20 -4.02 -6.62
CA PHE A 40 -15.04 -3.61 -7.39
C PHE A 40 -15.18 -2.16 -7.83
N PRO A 41 -14.08 -1.41 -8.00
CA PRO A 41 -12.71 -1.82 -7.68
C PRO A 41 -12.40 -1.66 -6.18
N TYR A 42 -11.37 -2.35 -5.73
CA TYR A 42 -10.91 -2.17 -4.36
C TYR A 42 -9.43 -2.49 -4.24
N ILE A 43 -8.84 -2.00 -3.15
CA ILE A 43 -7.45 -2.21 -2.78
C ILE A 43 -7.41 -3.02 -1.51
N VAL A 44 -6.48 -3.97 -1.44
CA VAL A 44 -6.16 -4.69 -0.21
C VAL A 44 -4.69 -4.44 0.10
N ILE A 45 -4.40 -3.95 1.31
CA ILE A 45 -3.05 -3.79 1.79
C ILE A 45 -2.63 -5.13 2.37
N GLY A 46 -1.59 -5.72 1.82
CA GLY A 46 -1.19 -7.05 2.30
C GLY A 46 0.23 -7.40 1.99
N GLU A 47 0.64 -8.51 2.56
CA GLU A 47 1.95 -9.15 2.39
C GLU A 47 3.12 -8.22 2.58
N ASP A 48 3.62 -8.21 3.80
CA ASP A 48 4.81 -7.45 4.14
C ASP A 48 5.96 -8.41 4.42
N THR A 49 7.14 -8.01 4.01
CA THR A 49 8.38 -8.68 4.40
C THR A 49 9.27 -7.63 5.04
N THR A 50 9.73 -7.88 6.25
CA THR A 50 10.56 -6.92 6.97
C THR A 50 11.86 -7.56 7.35
N THR A 51 12.96 -6.85 7.05
CA THR A 51 14.31 -7.24 7.48
C THR A 51 14.84 -6.18 8.43
N ASP A 52 15.83 -6.56 9.22
CA ASP A 52 16.40 -5.67 10.21
C ASP A 52 17.11 -4.48 9.54
N TYR A 53 16.86 -3.29 10.06
CA TYR A 53 17.53 -2.07 9.66
C TYR A 53 17.87 -1.24 10.91
N SER A 54 18.15 -1.93 12.01
CA SER A 54 18.42 -1.26 13.28
C SER A 54 19.79 -0.59 13.27
N THR A 55 19.86 0.56 13.94
CA THR A 55 21.13 1.18 14.27
C THR A 55 21.56 0.71 15.66
N LYS A 56 22.72 1.17 16.11
CA LYS A 56 23.21 0.84 17.45
C LYS A 56 22.23 1.25 18.55
N ASP A 57 21.53 2.36 18.34
CA ASP A 57 20.70 2.97 19.38
C ASP A 57 19.20 2.85 19.13
N VAL A 58 18.77 2.50 17.91
CA VAL A 58 17.36 2.52 17.51
C VAL A 58 17.03 1.27 16.70
N ASP A 59 15.95 0.62 17.05
CA ASP A 59 15.42 -0.48 16.26
C ASP A 59 14.78 0.05 14.98
N GLY A 60 15.01 -0.63 13.88
CA GLY A 60 14.45 -0.25 12.59
C GLY A 60 14.19 -1.44 11.70
N GLY A 61 13.39 -1.20 10.68
CA GLY A 61 13.05 -2.22 9.69
C GLY A 61 13.05 -1.69 8.28
N ALA A 62 13.46 -2.56 7.36
CA ALA A 62 13.27 -2.36 5.94
C ALA A 62 12.11 -3.24 5.52
N THR A 63 10.98 -2.64 5.21
CA THR A 63 9.75 -3.36 4.92
C THR A 63 9.42 -3.27 3.44
N THR A 64 9.25 -4.42 2.80
CA THR A 64 8.67 -4.50 1.47
C THR A 64 7.17 -4.71 1.64
N MET A 65 6.39 -3.76 1.18
CA MET A 65 4.94 -3.76 1.36
C MET A 65 4.26 -3.86 0.00
N THR A 66 3.27 -4.75 -0.10
CA THR A 66 2.53 -4.97 -1.33
C THR A 66 1.11 -4.48 -1.17
N VAL A 67 0.63 -3.73 -2.16
CA VAL A 67 -0.77 -3.30 -2.25
C VAL A 67 -1.37 -4.00 -3.46
N HIS A 68 -2.48 -4.67 -3.25
CA HIS A 68 -3.21 -5.38 -4.30
C HIS A 68 -4.39 -4.54 -4.77
N VAL A 69 -4.56 -4.46 -6.08
CA VAL A 69 -5.67 -3.74 -6.71
C VAL A 69 -6.51 -4.76 -7.46
N TRP A 70 -7.81 -4.77 -7.19
CA TRP A 70 -8.75 -5.67 -7.86
C TRP A 70 -9.76 -4.87 -8.65
N SER A 71 -9.87 -5.16 -9.94
CA SER A 71 -10.76 -4.44 -10.85
C SER A 71 -11.44 -5.41 -11.80
N GLN A 72 -12.71 -5.15 -12.10
CA GLN A 72 -13.45 -5.88 -13.13
C GLN A 72 -13.78 -4.99 -14.32
N TYR A 73 -13.17 -3.82 -14.39
CA TYR A 73 -13.33 -2.92 -15.52
C TYR A 73 -12.71 -3.56 -16.76
N LYS A 74 -13.40 -3.46 -17.88
CA LYS A 74 -12.93 -4.02 -19.14
C LYS A 74 -11.64 -3.33 -19.59
N GLY A 75 -10.56 -4.09 -19.66
CA GLY A 75 -9.24 -3.55 -19.97
C GLY A 75 -8.47 -3.16 -18.71
N SER A 76 -7.34 -2.50 -18.89
CA SER A 76 -6.39 -2.20 -17.80
C SER A 76 -6.43 -0.75 -17.33
N LYS A 77 -7.30 0.08 -17.91
CA LYS A 77 -7.31 1.52 -17.60
C LYS A 77 -7.59 1.80 -16.13
N GLU A 78 -8.62 1.17 -15.57
CA GLU A 78 -9.01 1.41 -14.18
C GLU A 78 -7.90 0.94 -13.23
N THR A 79 -7.34 -0.25 -13.48
CA THR A 79 -6.26 -0.78 -12.66
C THR A 79 -5.04 0.12 -12.70
N LYS A 80 -4.68 0.60 -13.90
CA LYS A 80 -3.53 1.50 -14.06
C LYS A 80 -3.74 2.83 -13.38
N ASN A 81 -4.95 3.39 -13.48
CA ASN A 81 -5.25 4.66 -12.83
C ASN A 81 -5.18 4.55 -11.31
N ILE A 82 -5.63 3.43 -10.76
CA ILE A 82 -5.55 3.19 -9.33
C ILE A 82 -4.08 3.03 -8.90
N ILE A 83 -3.30 2.26 -9.64
CA ILE A 83 -1.87 2.08 -9.36
C ILE A 83 -1.14 3.42 -9.42
N ASP A 84 -1.41 4.25 -10.43
CA ASP A 84 -0.81 5.58 -10.55
C ASP A 84 -1.16 6.45 -9.35
N ARG A 85 -2.40 6.38 -8.87
CA ARG A 85 -2.80 7.17 -7.70
C ARG A 85 -2.13 6.69 -6.43
N VAL A 86 -2.04 5.37 -6.24
CA VAL A 86 -1.33 4.80 -5.09
C VAL A 86 0.15 5.22 -5.12
N HIS A 87 0.76 5.17 -6.29
CA HIS A 87 2.14 5.64 -6.47
C HIS A 87 2.29 7.10 -6.02
N THR A 88 1.41 7.96 -6.49
CA THR A 88 1.44 9.39 -6.15
C THR A 88 1.33 9.62 -4.65
N LEU A 89 0.47 8.84 -3.98
CA LEU A 89 0.22 9.02 -2.55
C LEU A 89 1.35 8.48 -1.67
N LEU A 90 2.04 7.45 -2.10
CA LEU A 90 2.98 6.74 -1.24
C LEU A 90 4.44 6.93 -1.60
N HIS A 91 4.78 7.15 -2.89
CA HIS A 91 6.18 7.28 -3.29
C HIS A 91 6.77 8.58 -2.75
N ASP A 92 7.88 8.46 -2.04
CA ASP A 92 8.58 9.59 -1.39
C ASP A 92 7.67 10.40 -0.47
N SER A 93 6.61 9.79 0.05
CA SER A 93 5.69 10.50 0.91
C SER A 93 6.26 10.66 2.32
N ALA A 94 5.82 11.70 2.99
CA ALA A 94 6.19 11.98 4.37
C ALA A 94 5.09 11.50 5.32
N LEU A 95 4.74 10.22 5.24
CA LEU A 95 3.73 9.65 6.12
C LEU A 95 4.18 9.78 7.57
N SER A 96 3.26 10.16 8.43
CA SER A 96 3.57 10.24 9.84
C SER A 96 2.54 9.49 10.66
N GLN A 97 3.03 8.80 11.67
CA GLN A 97 2.22 8.08 12.61
C GLN A 97 3.00 7.95 13.90
N SER A 98 2.29 8.00 15.02
CA SER A 98 2.91 7.83 16.32
C SER A 98 3.60 6.47 16.40
N GLY A 99 4.82 6.45 16.88
CA GLY A 99 5.56 5.21 17.13
C GLY A 99 6.63 4.86 16.10
N PHE A 100 6.80 5.67 15.04
CA PHE A 100 7.88 5.42 14.10
C PHE A 100 8.27 6.68 13.34
N ASN A 101 9.49 6.66 12.82
CA ASN A 101 9.97 7.66 11.87
C ASN A 101 10.15 6.98 10.53
N LEU A 102 9.53 7.52 9.50
CA LEU A 102 9.71 7.02 8.13
C LEU A 102 10.93 7.70 7.53
N VAL A 103 11.97 6.93 7.25
CA VAL A 103 13.19 7.43 6.62
C VAL A 103 12.96 7.66 5.14
N ASN A 104 12.42 6.66 4.46
CA ASN A 104 11.97 6.81 3.08
C ASN A 104 10.94 5.75 2.74
N MET A 105 10.20 6.00 1.66
CA MET A 105 9.26 5.05 1.08
C MET A 105 9.38 5.17 -0.42
N ARG A 106 9.83 4.10 -1.07
CA ARG A 106 10.16 4.10 -2.50
C ARG A 106 9.37 3.04 -3.24
N TYR A 107 8.86 3.42 -4.39
CA TYR A 107 8.25 2.50 -5.33
C TYR A 107 9.31 1.54 -5.86
N GLU A 108 8.98 0.23 -5.87
CA GLU A 108 9.86 -0.79 -6.40
C GLU A 108 9.39 -1.32 -7.74
N PHE A 109 8.13 -1.78 -7.80
CA PHE A 109 7.62 -2.32 -9.06
C PHE A 109 6.10 -2.47 -8.99
N SER A 110 5.50 -2.66 -10.17
CA SER A 110 4.09 -3.00 -10.29
C SER A 110 3.89 -4.01 -11.41
N ASP A 111 2.78 -4.74 -11.32
CA ASP A 111 2.40 -5.74 -12.32
C ASP A 111 0.88 -5.79 -12.39
N ILE A 112 0.35 -6.17 -13.55
CA ILE A 112 -1.08 -6.35 -13.74
C ILE A 112 -1.29 -7.71 -14.37
N ILE A 113 -2.05 -8.55 -13.69
CA ILE A 113 -2.30 -9.94 -14.09
C ILE A 113 -3.79 -10.09 -14.38
N ARG A 114 -4.11 -10.76 -15.47
CA ARG A 114 -5.48 -11.14 -15.75
C ARG A 114 -5.78 -12.41 -14.98
N ASP A 115 -6.86 -12.40 -14.20
CA ASP A 115 -7.32 -13.57 -13.47
C ASP A 115 -7.83 -14.64 -14.44
N PRO A 116 -7.78 -15.93 -14.07
CA PRO A 116 -8.33 -17.01 -14.90
C PRO A 116 -9.79 -16.85 -15.32
N ASP A 117 -10.59 -16.07 -14.59
CA ASP A 117 -11.98 -15.78 -14.99
C ASP A 117 -12.08 -14.93 -16.26
N GLY A 118 -10.97 -14.36 -16.72
CA GLY A 118 -10.92 -13.55 -17.92
C GLY A 118 -11.48 -12.14 -17.77
N VAL A 119 -12.04 -11.78 -16.62
CA VAL A 119 -12.69 -10.51 -16.36
C VAL A 119 -11.90 -9.70 -15.34
N THR A 120 -11.51 -10.32 -14.23
CA THR A 120 -10.86 -9.62 -13.12
C THR A 120 -9.40 -9.32 -13.47
N ARG A 121 -8.98 -8.09 -13.21
CA ARG A 121 -7.58 -7.68 -13.27
C ARG A 121 -7.05 -7.56 -11.85
N HIS A 122 -5.90 -8.17 -11.61
CA HIS A 122 -5.21 -8.11 -10.34
C HIS A 122 -3.95 -7.27 -10.52
N GLY A 123 -3.96 -6.06 -10.01
CA GLY A 123 -2.81 -5.18 -10.00
C GLY A 123 -2.02 -5.35 -8.72
N ILE A 124 -0.71 -5.27 -8.83
CA ILE A 124 0.20 -5.35 -7.69
C ILE A 124 1.11 -4.14 -7.76
N ILE A 125 1.24 -3.43 -6.64
CA ILE A 125 2.24 -2.36 -6.53
C ILE A 125 3.00 -2.55 -5.24
N ARG A 126 4.33 -2.52 -5.32
CA ARG A 126 5.22 -2.80 -4.19
C ARG A 126 6.07 -1.61 -3.86
N PHE A 127 6.18 -1.33 -2.57
CA PHE A 127 7.00 -0.25 -2.02
C PHE A 127 7.98 -0.83 -1.01
N ARG A 128 9.12 -0.15 -0.88
CA ARG A 128 10.08 -0.43 0.18
C ARG A 128 10.13 0.78 1.11
N ALA A 129 9.89 0.53 2.38
CA ALA A 129 9.87 1.58 3.40
C ALA A 129 10.96 1.29 4.42
N ILE A 130 11.71 2.32 4.79
CA ILE A 130 12.67 2.25 5.90
C ILE A 130 12.05 2.98 7.07
N THR A 131 11.88 2.29 8.18
CA THR A 131 11.32 2.86 9.40
C THR A 131 12.28 2.71 10.55
N LEU A 132 12.32 3.70 11.42
CA LEU A 132 13.05 3.66 12.68
C LEU A 132 12.05 3.87 13.81
N GLY A 133 12.17 3.07 14.87
CA GLY A 133 11.34 3.24 16.05
C GLY A 133 11.67 4.51 16.79
N THR A 134 10.72 4.99 17.56
CA THR A 134 10.95 6.11 18.48
C THR A 134 11.23 5.55 19.87
N SER A 135 12.14 6.20 20.57
CA SER A 135 12.47 5.81 21.96
C SER A 135 11.46 6.37 22.95
#